data_935675f4035578db93bcfbb05ff13b67
#
_entry.id   935675f4035578db93bcfbb05ff13b67
#
_cell.length_a   1.000
_cell.length_b   1.000
_cell.length_c   1.000
_cell.angle_alpha   90.00
_cell.angle_beta   90.00
_cell.angle_gamma   90.00
#
_symmetry.space_group_name_H-M   'P 1'
#
loop_
_entity.id
_entity.type
_entity.pdbx_description
1 polymer ?
#
loop_
_entity_poly.entity_id
_entity_poly.type
_entity_poly.pdbx_seq_one_letter_code
_entity_poly.pdbx_strand_id
1 'polypeptide(L)'
;MPMAPPTRRIFSVMNRSADAARSGASPGRARRSGAQEKRLVAFSSVLAAVGLTSFKIIVGLLTGSLGILAEAAHSGLDLVAALMTFVAVRVADRPPDVTHNYGHGKFENLSAFLEAGLLLLTAAWVIYEALRRLTLGEGHVDPTIWAFLVMAVSIVVDYTRSRALLRVAKEQGSQALEADALHFRTDIWSSAVVILGLLAVKIGQLIGLPWLNRADALAALGVSLIVIWVSFRLVRQTLDALLDRAPDAVGRALVQAVEHVEGVVDVRRVRTRRAGNKLFADLVVGAPRTATFEHAHAVTEAVERAARDAVRADTPQADVDVMVHVEPAATAAETTAQGIHYLALELGLRAHDVRVRVLEQEPSDSALEADLHLEVDPDLDLRTAHEAATRLERAIYRAYPAVRRVTTHLEAPELGLERRRDVSAEQSALAAQVRQIADCVGGAGSCHEVHVYQVMNRGEAQPPTPEKPLYDLVLHCTFAGAAPIQQVHVQAEEIERALRAELPPLGAVLIHTEPPEESGA
;
A
#
# COMPACT_ATOMS: atom_id res chain seq x y z
N MET A 1 -23.05 -10.00 -42.09
CA MET A 1 -21.84 -10.51 -41.42
C MET A 1 -22.01 -10.23 -39.93
N PRO A 2 -22.24 -11.23 -39.09
CA PRO A 2 -22.39 -11.03 -37.66
C PRO A 2 -21.03 -11.10 -36.95
N MET A 3 -20.77 -10.17 -36.01
CA MET A 3 -19.60 -10.14 -35.13
C MET A 3 -19.73 -11.26 -34.07
N ALA A 4 -18.67 -12.03 -33.90
CA ALA A 4 -18.53 -13.04 -32.87
C ALA A 4 -18.16 -12.45 -31.50
N PRO A 5 -18.60 -13.03 -30.35
CA PRO A 5 -18.34 -12.51 -29.02
C PRO A 5 -16.93 -12.87 -28.48
N PRO A 6 -16.34 -12.07 -27.58
CA PRO A 6 -15.02 -12.30 -27.03
C PRO A 6 -15.10 -13.16 -25.75
N THR A 7 -15.09 -14.47 -25.88
CA THR A 7 -15.13 -15.41 -24.75
C THR A 7 -13.94 -16.37 -24.75
N ARG A 8 -12.69 -15.88 -24.75
CA ARG A 8 -11.53 -16.79 -24.59
C ARG A 8 -10.36 -16.28 -23.73
N ARG A 9 -10.48 -15.16 -23.03
CA ARG A 9 -9.37 -14.66 -22.16
C ARG A 9 -9.56 -14.88 -20.66
N ILE A 10 -10.72 -15.24 -20.18
CA ILE A 10 -10.98 -15.40 -18.74
C ILE A 10 -10.51 -16.76 -18.21
N PHE A 11 -10.47 -17.80 -19.04
CA PHE A 11 -10.05 -19.15 -18.61
C PHE A 11 -8.53 -19.37 -18.50
N SER A 12 -7.70 -18.50 -19.07
CA SER A 12 -6.23 -18.61 -19.00
C SER A 12 -5.64 -18.09 -17.69
N VAL A 13 -6.32 -17.18 -17.00
CA VAL A 13 -5.86 -16.63 -15.72
C VAL A 13 -6.21 -17.54 -14.54
N MET A 14 -7.35 -18.23 -14.61
CA MET A 14 -7.75 -19.18 -13.55
C MET A 14 -6.91 -20.46 -13.49
N ASN A 15 -6.24 -20.84 -14.59
CA ASN A 15 -5.41 -22.07 -14.60
C ASN A 15 -4.00 -21.86 -14.07
N ARG A 16 -3.50 -20.60 -14.00
CA ARG A 16 -2.18 -20.31 -13.39
C ARG A 16 -2.22 -20.21 -11.87
N SER A 17 -3.37 -19.85 -11.29
CA SER A 17 -3.55 -19.84 -9.84
C SER A 17 -3.73 -21.26 -9.25
N ALA A 18 -4.21 -22.23 -10.05
CA ALA A 18 -4.35 -23.61 -9.63
C ALA A 18 -3.00 -24.37 -9.60
N ASP A 19 -2.02 -23.99 -10.43
CA ASP A 19 -0.68 -24.61 -10.44
C ASP A 19 0.21 -24.06 -9.32
N ALA A 20 0.04 -22.81 -8.91
CA ALA A 20 0.73 -22.23 -7.73
C ALA A 20 0.26 -22.87 -6.40
N ALA A 21 -0.98 -23.33 -6.34
CA ALA A 21 -1.53 -24.02 -5.16
C ALA A 21 -1.05 -25.48 -5.03
N ARG A 22 -0.41 -26.04 -6.07
CA ARG A 22 0.11 -27.43 -6.04
C ARG A 22 1.56 -27.56 -5.57
N SER A 23 2.34 -26.47 -5.51
CA SER A 23 3.62 -26.45 -4.81
C SER A 23 3.38 -26.11 -3.35
N GLY A 24 3.14 -27.09 -2.50
CA GLY A 24 2.80 -26.97 -1.09
C GLY A 24 3.92 -26.42 -0.18
N ALA A 25 4.69 -25.44 -0.65
CA ALA A 25 5.64 -24.69 0.16
C ALA A 25 4.93 -23.45 0.73
N SER A 26 4.68 -23.44 2.04
CA SER A 26 4.20 -22.25 2.73
C SER A 26 5.15 -21.07 2.47
N PRO A 27 4.65 -19.82 2.32
CA PRO A 27 5.47 -18.63 2.06
C PRO A 27 6.63 -18.46 3.05
N GLY A 28 6.45 -18.90 4.30
CA GLY A 28 7.47 -18.89 5.34
C GLY A 28 8.60 -19.91 5.10
N ARG A 29 8.34 -21.01 4.41
CA ARG A 29 9.34 -22.04 4.11
C ARG A 29 10.22 -21.62 2.92
N ALA A 30 9.66 -20.97 1.91
CA ALA A 30 10.39 -20.41 0.79
C ALA A 30 11.30 -19.25 1.24
N ARG A 31 10.83 -18.36 2.13
CA ARG A 31 11.63 -17.29 2.73
C ARG A 31 12.81 -17.80 3.57
N ARG A 32 12.61 -18.86 4.38
CA ARG A 32 13.68 -19.48 5.16
C ARG A 32 14.73 -20.12 4.26
N SER A 33 14.33 -20.71 3.15
CA SER A 33 15.23 -21.26 2.14
C SER A 33 16.11 -20.18 1.50
N GLY A 34 15.53 -19.05 1.09
CA GLY A 34 16.28 -17.95 0.45
C GLY A 34 17.29 -17.27 1.40
N ALA A 35 16.91 -17.02 2.65
CA ALA A 35 17.82 -16.48 3.66
C ALA A 35 19.00 -17.44 3.96
N GLN A 36 18.74 -18.74 3.99
CA GLN A 36 19.79 -19.75 4.18
C GLN A 36 20.74 -19.78 2.98
N GLU A 37 20.20 -19.69 1.77
CA GLU A 37 21.00 -19.69 0.54
C GLU A 37 21.92 -18.47 0.46
N LYS A 38 21.40 -17.25 0.76
CA LYS A 38 22.23 -16.03 0.85
C LYS A 38 23.39 -16.22 1.83
N ARG A 39 23.11 -16.72 3.03
CA ARG A 39 24.13 -16.96 4.08
C ARG A 39 25.16 -17.99 3.67
N LEU A 40 24.74 -19.08 3.03
CA LEU A 40 25.64 -20.14 2.57
C LEU A 40 26.58 -19.63 1.48
N VAL A 41 26.07 -18.87 0.51
CA VAL A 41 26.88 -18.32 -0.57
C VAL A 41 27.85 -17.26 -0.03
N ALA A 42 27.39 -16.34 0.84
CA ALA A 42 28.28 -15.37 1.50
C ALA A 42 29.35 -16.04 2.35
N PHE A 43 29.01 -17.09 3.11
CA PHE A 43 29.98 -17.85 3.89
C PHE A 43 30.98 -18.60 3.02
N SER A 44 30.54 -19.21 1.91
CA SER A 44 31.44 -19.85 0.94
C SER A 44 32.41 -18.86 0.31
N SER A 45 31.96 -17.60 0.09
CA SER A 45 32.80 -16.50 -0.38
C SER A 45 33.90 -16.16 0.63
N VAL A 46 33.58 -16.08 1.92
CA VAL A 46 34.57 -15.88 2.99
C VAL A 46 35.60 -17.03 3.03
N LEU A 47 35.16 -18.28 2.97
CA LEU A 47 36.07 -19.43 2.95
C LEU A 47 37.01 -19.41 1.75
N ALA A 48 36.51 -19.07 0.57
CA ALA A 48 37.33 -18.92 -0.64
C ALA A 48 38.33 -17.76 -0.49
N ALA A 49 37.93 -16.64 0.12
CA ALA A 49 38.84 -15.52 0.39
C ALA A 49 39.96 -15.92 1.37
N VAL A 50 39.64 -16.62 2.47
CA VAL A 50 40.65 -17.16 3.39
C VAL A 50 41.63 -18.08 2.66
N GLY A 51 41.11 -19.02 1.87
CA GLY A 51 41.93 -19.97 1.09
C GLY A 51 42.86 -19.26 0.13
N LEU A 52 42.33 -18.30 -0.65
CA LEU A 52 43.11 -17.56 -1.67
C LEU A 52 44.17 -16.66 -1.04
N THR A 53 43.81 -15.92 0.03
CA THR A 53 44.77 -15.08 0.77
C THR A 53 45.88 -15.91 1.40
N SER A 54 45.55 -17.03 2.05
CA SER A 54 46.53 -17.95 2.63
C SER A 54 47.45 -18.54 1.55
N PHE A 55 46.88 -18.96 0.43
CA PHE A 55 47.68 -19.46 -0.73
C PHE A 55 48.68 -18.42 -1.23
N LYS A 56 48.25 -17.16 -1.43
CA LYS A 56 49.11 -16.06 -1.86
C LYS A 56 50.22 -15.75 -0.85
N ILE A 57 49.91 -15.77 0.46
CA ILE A 57 50.90 -15.56 1.52
C ILE A 57 51.99 -16.68 1.47
N ILE A 58 51.55 -17.94 1.42
CA ILE A 58 52.45 -19.08 1.40
C ILE A 58 53.38 -19.02 0.20
N VAL A 59 52.83 -18.83 -1.02
CA VAL A 59 53.62 -18.73 -2.24
C VAL A 59 54.56 -17.52 -2.20
N GLY A 60 54.08 -16.36 -1.71
CA GLY A 60 54.90 -15.15 -1.59
C GLY A 60 56.10 -15.33 -0.65
N LEU A 61 55.91 -16.00 0.49
CA LEU A 61 56.98 -16.30 1.45
C LEU A 61 57.97 -17.33 0.92
N LEU A 62 57.49 -18.40 0.24
CA LEU A 62 58.32 -19.42 -0.34
C LEU A 62 59.16 -18.93 -1.50
N THR A 63 58.64 -18.03 -2.29
CA THR A 63 59.34 -17.45 -3.48
C THR A 63 60.13 -16.19 -3.14
N GLY A 64 59.93 -15.58 -1.97
CA GLY A 64 60.53 -14.28 -1.61
C GLY A 64 60.02 -13.12 -2.48
N SER A 65 58.91 -13.30 -3.23
CA SER A 65 58.39 -12.32 -4.16
C SER A 65 57.57 -11.25 -3.44
N LEU A 66 58.07 -10.02 -3.39
CA LEU A 66 57.36 -8.88 -2.84
C LEU A 66 56.07 -8.56 -3.62
N GLY A 67 56.04 -8.83 -4.93
CA GLY A 67 54.85 -8.66 -5.76
C GLY A 67 53.71 -9.59 -5.36
N ILE A 68 54.02 -10.88 -5.08
CA ILE A 68 53.03 -11.85 -4.61
C ILE A 68 52.57 -11.50 -3.18
N LEU A 69 53.44 -11.00 -2.32
CA LEU A 69 53.07 -10.53 -0.96
C LEU A 69 52.20 -9.29 -1.01
N ALA A 70 52.45 -8.35 -1.92
CA ALA A 70 51.57 -7.20 -2.15
C ALA A 70 50.17 -7.64 -2.62
N GLU A 71 50.09 -8.62 -3.51
CA GLU A 71 48.86 -9.22 -3.97
C GLU A 71 48.12 -9.98 -2.84
N ALA A 72 48.85 -10.62 -1.95
CA ALA A 72 48.31 -11.25 -0.75
C ALA A 72 47.68 -10.19 0.22
N ALA A 73 48.33 -9.04 0.38
CA ALA A 73 47.79 -7.94 1.16
C ALA A 73 46.49 -7.38 0.56
N HIS A 74 46.41 -7.26 -0.77
CA HIS A 74 45.18 -6.90 -1.48
C HIS A 74 44.05 -7.90 -1.21
N SER A 75 44.34 -9.20 -1.38
CA SER A 75 43.37 -10.27 -1.07
C SER A 75 42.96 -10.31 0.41
N GLY A 76 43.79 -9.76 1.33
CA GLY A 76 43.41 -9.52 2.71
C GLY A 76 42.30 -8.48 2.85
N LEU A 77 42.31 -7.42 2.03
CA LEU A 77 41.21 -6.45 1.98
C LEU A 77 39.94 -7.07 1.41
N ASP A 78 40.05 -7.93 0.39
CA ASP A 78 38.92 -8.68 -0.19
C ASP A 78 38.27 -9.62 0.84
N LEU A 79 39.10 -10.22 1.71
CA LEU A 79 38.61 -11.02 2.83
C LEU A 79 37.79 -10.17 3.82
N VAL A 80 38.23 -8.94 4.12
CA VAL A 80 37.49 -8.01 5.00
C VAL A 80 36.15 -7.64 4.33
N ALA A 81 36.16 -7.33 3.03
CA ALA A 81 34.93 -7.05 2.28
C ALA A 81 33.95 -8.23 2.32
N ALA A 82 34.40 -9.44 2.01
CA ALA A 82 33.58 -10.66 2.04
C ALA A 82 32.99 -10.93 3.45
N LEU A 83 33.80 -10.70 4.52
CA LEU A 83 33.32 -10.83 5.90
C LEU A 83 32.25 -9.79 6.24
N MET A 84 32.44 -8.56 5.78
CA MET A 84 31.47 -7.47 5.97
C MET A 84 30.14 -7.81 5.28
N THR A 85 30.17 -8.28 4.04
CA THR A 85 28.98 -8.75 3.30
C THR A 85 28.31 -9.93 4.01
N PHE A 86 29.06 -10.91 4.49
CA PHE A 86 28.50 -12.04 5.25
C PHE A 86 27.78 -11.58 6.52
N VAL A 87 28.37 -10.68 7.30
CA VAL A 87 27.76 -10.12 8.52
C VAL A 87 26.51 -9.32 8.16
N ALA A 88 26.59 -8.48 7.13
CA ALA A 88 25.47 -7.65 6.68
C ALA A 88 24.26 -8.50 6.27
N VAL A 89 24.47 -9.53 5.42
CA VAL A 89 23.40 -10.46 5.00
C VAL A 89 22.80 -11.19 6.22
N ARG A 90 23.63 -11.60 7.17
CA ARG A 90 23.15 -12.27 8.38
C ARG A 90 22.33 -11.35 9.29
N VAL A 91 22.69 -10.07 9.38
CA VAL A 91 21.96 -9.08 10.19
C VAL A 91 20.69 -8.65 9.48
N ALA A 92 20.75 -8.39 8.16
CA ALA A 92 19.63 -7.92 7.36
C ALA A 92 18.41 -8.85 7.39
N ASP A 93 18.65 -10.16 7.50
CA ASP A 93 17.59 -11.17 7.59
C ASP A 93 16.93 -11.27 8.98
N ARG A 94 17.34 -10.46 9.98
CA ARG A 94 16.68 -10.42 11.28
C ARG A 94 15.32 -9.74 11.17
N PRO A 95 14.30 -10.24 11.87
CA PRO A 95 12.98 -9.61 11.91
C PRO A 95 13.07 -8.21 12.55
N PRO A 96 12.03 -7.36 12.33
CA PRO A 96 11.88 -6.12 13.06
C PRO A 96 11.97 -6.32 14.58
N ASP A 97 12.58 -5.36 15.26
CA ASP A 97 12.69 -5.30 16.73
C ASP A 97 12.30 -3.89 17.24
N VAL A 98 12.39 -3.68 18.56
CA VAL A 98 11.99 -2.41 19.21
C VAL A 98 12.81 -1.21 18.71
N THR A 99 14.07 -1.44 18.29
CA THR A 99 14.97 -0.38 17.80
C THR A 99 14.92 -0.22 16.28
N HIS A 100 14.57 -1.28 15.56
CA HIS A 100 14.50 -1.31 14.10
C HIS A 100 13.11 -1.79 13.65
N ASN A 101 12.10 -0.94 13.81
CA ASN A 101 10.69 -1.27 13.54
C ASN A 101 10.41 -1.71 12.09
N TYR A 102 11.24 -1.28 11.13
CA TYR A 102 11.14 -1.68 9.72
C TYR A 102 12.08 -2.82 9.33
N GLY A 103 12.72 -3.45 10.35
CA GLY A 103 13.70 -4.52 10.16
C GLY A 103 15.09 -4.00 9.83
N HIS A 104 15.99 -4.93 9.52
CA HIS A 104 17.42 -4.68 9.37
C HIS A 104 17.89 -4.63 7.91
N GLY A 105 16.98 -4.61 6.94
CA GLY A 105 17.30 -4.69 5.50
C GLY A 105 18.31 -3.66 5.00
N LYS A 106 18.35 -2.44 5.58
CA LYS A 106 19.32 -1.39 5.23
C LYS A 106 20.78 -1.75 5.53
N PHE A 107 21.05 -2.76 6.35
CA PHE A 107 22.42 -3.25 6.56
C PHE A 107 23.04 -3.83 5.27
N GLU A 108 22.24 -4.43 4.38
CA GLU A 108 22.74 -4.82 3.05
C GLU A 108 23.12 -3.60 2.21
N ASN A 109 22.30 -2.54 2.22
CA ASN A 109 22.60 -1.30 1.49
C ASN A 109 23.85 -0.62 2.03
N LEU A 110 24.03 -0.59 3.36
CA LEU A 110 25.22 -0.03 4.00
C LEU A 110 26.48 -0.82 3.63
N SER A 111 26.42 -2.16 3.67
CA SER A 111 27.54 -3.02 3.26
C SER A 111 27.93 -2.75 1.81
N ALA A 112 26.96 -2.73 0.89
CA ALA A 112 27.20 -2.46 -0.52
C ALA A 112 27.79 -1.05 -0.76
N PHE A 113 27.37 -0.05 0.03
CA PHE A 113 27.94 1.29 -0.01
C PHE A 113 29.41 1.32 0.44
N LEU A 114 29.73 0.66 1.56
CA LEU A 114 31.10 0.57 2.08
C LEU A 114 32.01 -0.20 1.11
N GLU A 115 31.51 -1.26 0.51
CA GLU A 115 32.24 -2.05 -0.47
C GLU A 115 32.54 -1.27 -1.76
N ALA A 116 31.57 -0.49 -2.25
CA ALA A 116 31.80 0.44 -3.36
C ALA A 116 32.84 1.53 -3.01
N GLY A 117 32.87 1.97 -1.73
CA GLY A 117 33.91 2.86 -1.20
C GLY A 117 35.29 2.22 -1.20
N LEU A 118 35.40 0.96 -0.81
CA LEU A 118 36.66 0.19 -0.89
C LEU A 118 37.14 0.05 -2.35
N LEU A 119 36.24 -0.24 -3.30
CA LEU A 119 36.58 -0.28 -4.73
C LEU A 119 37.12 1.06 -5.24
N LEU A 120 36.53 2.18 -4.84
CA LEU A 120 37.04 3.52 -5.20
C LEU A 120 38.42 3.78 -4.60
N LEU A 121 38.65 3.36 -3.35
CA LEU A 121 39.94 3.50 -2.69
C LEU A 121 41.03 2.69 -3.38
N THR A 122 40.73 1.44 -3.73
CA THR A 122 41.66 0.56 -4.46
C THR A 122 41.93 1.09 -5.86
N ALA A 123 40.93 1.56 -6.58
CA ALA A 123 41.09 2.17 -7.90
C ALA A 123 41.98 3.42 -7.84
N ALA A 124 41.78 4.28 -6.84
CA ALA A 124 42.62 5.47 -6.60
C ALA A 124 44.08 5.09 -6.30
N TRP A 125 44.29 4.04 -5.50
CA TRP A 125 45.61 3.50 -5.23
C TRP A 125 46.31 2.97 -6.50
N VAL A 126 45.60 2.20 -7.32
CA VAL A 126 46.12 1.65 -8.59
C VAL A 126 46.48 2.79 -9.55
N ILE A 127 45.67 3.83 -9.65
CA ILE A 127 45.98 5.03 -10.45
C ILE A 127 47.26 5.71 -9.96
N TYR A 128 47.38 5.93 -8.65
CA TYR A 128 48.56 6.55 -8.06
C TYR A 128 49.82 5.74 -8.40
N GLU A 129 49.79 4.43 -8.21
CA GLU A 129 50.92 3.56 -8.49
C GLU A 129 51.25 3.48 -10.01
N ALA A 130 50.25 3.44 -10.89
CA ALA A 130 50.43 3.46 -12.33
C ALA A 130 51.06 4.79 -12.79
N LEU A 131 50.61 5.93 -12.28
CA LEU A 131 51.19 7.24 -12.59
C LEU A 131 52.63 7.34 -12.07
N ARG A 132 52.91 6.84 -10.87
CA ARG A 132 54.23 6.78 -10.28
C ARG A 132 55.19 5.99 -11.16
N ARG A 133 54.79 4.82 -11.64
CA ARG A 133 55.57 3.97 -12.57
C ARG A 133 55.80 4.66 -13.91
N LEU A 134 54.83 5.38 -14.43
CA LEU A 134 54.97 6.12 -15.71
C LEU A 134 55.91 7.31 -15.60
N THR A 135 55.93 8.01 -14.46
CA THR A 135 56.70 9.24 -14.26
C THR A 135 58.15 9.01 -13.75
N LEU A 136 58.30 8.09 -12.79
CA LEU A 136 59.58 7.83 -12.14
C LEU A 136 60.39 6.71 -12.77
N GLY A 137 59.77 5.90 -13.64
CA GLY A 137 60.44 4.78 -14.29
C GLY A 137 60.83 3.65 -13.32
N GLU A 138 60.34 3.67 -12.09
CA GLU A 138 60.62 2.68 -11.06
C GLU A 138 59.61 1.54 -11.13
N GLY A 139 60.05 0.35 -11.49
CA GLY A 139 59.22 -0.85 -11.43
C GLY A 139 59.73 -1.93 -12.35
N HIS A 140 60.87 -2.58 -12.01
CA HIS A 140 61.14 -3.89 -12.55
C HIS A 140 60.19 -4.91 -11.91
N VAL A 141 59.15 -5.25 -12.66
CA VAL A 141 58.34 -6.42 -12.32
C VAL A 141 59.00 -7.60 -12.98
N ASP A 142 59.70 -8.40 -12.21
CA ASP A 142 60.21 -9.68 -12.72
C ASP A 142 59.06 -10.67 -12.87
N PRO A 143 58.64 -10.99 -14.10
CA PRO A 143 57.53 -11.90 -14.35
C PRO A 143 57.94 -13.32 -14.03
N THR A 144 57.83 -13.73 -12.77
CA THR A 144 58.07 -15.12 -12.36
C THR A 144 56.88 -16.00 -12.75
N ILE A 145 57.15 -17.25 -13.10
CA ILE A 145 56.08 -18.24 -13.40
C ILE A 145 55.09 -18.38 -12.26
N TRP A 146 55.54 -18.18 -11.03
CA TRP A 146 54.70 -18.21 -9.80
C TRP A 146 53.70 -17.07 -9.75
N ALA A 147 54.07 -15.87 -10.20
CA ALA A 147 53.14 -14.74 -10.28
C ALA A 147 51.98 -15.04 -11.26
N PHE A 148 52.30 -15.57 -12.45
CA PHE A 148 51.26 -15.99 -13.41
C PHE A 148 50.34 -17.08 -12.85
N LEU A 149 50.91 -18.09 -12.14
CA LEU A 149 50.13 -19.16 -11.54
C LEU A 149 49.18 -18.63 -10.46
N VAL A 150 49.67 -17.77 -9.58
CA VAL A 150 48.86 -17.13 -8.51
C VAL A 150 47.70 -16.32 -9.12
N MET A 151 47.98 -15.50 -10.15
CA MET A 151 46.95 -14.71 -10.82
C MET A 151 45.92 -15.59 -11.57
N ALA A 152 46.37 -16.66 -12.24
CA ALA A 152 45.45 -17.58 -12.89
C ALA A 152 44.52 -18.28 -11.89
N VAL A 153 45.07 -18.75 -10.76
CA VAL A 153 44.26 -19.33 -9.66
C VAL A 153 43.29 -18.32 -9.11
N SER A 154 43.73 -17.06 -8.87
CA SER A 154 42.85 -15.97 -8.42
C SER A 154 41.67 -15.76 -9.36
N ILE A 155 41.92 -15.62 -10.66
CA ILE A 155 40.88 -15.44 -11.70
C ILE A 155 39.85 -16.58 -11.65
N VAL A 156 40.28 -17.84 -11.55
CA VAL A 156 39.35 -18.98 -11.49
C VAL A 156 38.51 -18.97 -10.22
N VAL A 157 39.12 -18.69 -9.08
CA VAL A 157 38.40 -18.60 -7.80
C VAL A 157 37.41 -17.46 -7.82
N ASP A 158 37.83 -16.25 -8.23
CA ASP A 158 36.98 -15.05 -8.24
C ASP A 158 35.85 -15.17 -9.28
N TYR A 159 36.10 -15.84 -10.42
CA TYR A 159 35.04 -16.14 -11.39
C TYR A 159 33.95 -17.04 -10.81
N THR A 160 34.33 -18.11 -10.11
CA THR A 160 33.36 -19.03 -9.50
C THR A 160 32.57 -18.36 -8.39
N ARG A 161 33.25 -17.55 -7.55
CA ARG A 161 32.64 -16.75 -6.49
C ARG A 161 31.65 -15.72 -7.05
N SER A 162 32.13 -14.88 -7.96
CA SER A 162 31.31 -13.83 -8.58
C SER A 162 30.05 -14.40 -9.22
N ARG A 163 30.18 -15.53 -9.94
CA ARG A 163 29.02 -16.18 -10.57
C ARG A 163 28.02 -16.72 -9.56
N ALA A 164 28.49 -17.35 -8.48
CA ALA A 164 27.63 -17.88 -7.42
C ALA A 164 26.91 -16.76 -6.67
N LEU A 165 27.63 -15.71 -6.26
CA LEU A 165 27.09 -14.53 -5.60
C LEU A 165 26.06 -13.81 -6.45
N LEU A 166 26.37 -13.54 -7.74
CA LEU A 166 25.48 -12.82 -8.65
C LEU A 166 24.18 -13.57 -8.92
N ARG A 167 24.24 -14.92 -9.00
CA ARG A 167 23.04 -15.74 -9.14
C ARG A 167 22.10 -15.56 -7.94
N VAL A 168 22.62 -15.75 -6.73
CA VAL A 168 21.81 -15.65 -5.51
C VAL A 168 21.39 -14.19 -5.25
N ALA A 169 22.24 -13.21 -5.57
CA ALA A 169 21.90 -11.79 -5.51
C ALA A 169 20.65 -11.46 -6.34
N LYS A 170 20.59 -11.96 -7.58
CA LYS A 170 19.43 -11.76 -8.46
C LYS A 170 18.18 -12.52 -8.00
N GLU A 171 18.34 -13.75 -7.54
CA GLU A 171 17.22 -14.59 -7.08
C GLU A 171 16.61 -14.06 -5.78
N GLN A 172 17.41 -13.43 -4.92
CA GLN A 172 17.00 -12.97 -3.58
C GLN A 172 16.92 -11.43 -3.47
N GLY A 173 17.26 -10.69 -4.53
CA GLY A 173 17.26 -9.22 -4.51
C GLY A 173 18.26 -8.60 -3.52
N SER A 174 19.39 -9.27 -3.23
CA SER A 174 20.39 -8.82 -2.25
C SER A 174 21.41 -7.88 -2.87
N GLN A 175 21.40 -6.61 -2.43
CA GLN A 175 22.35 -5.61 -2.91
C GLN A 175 23.78 -5.85 -2.39
N ALA A 176 23.92 -6.41 -1.17
CA ALA A 176 25.23 -6.75 -0.64
C ALA A 176 25.93 -7.84 -1.46
N LEU A 177 25.20 -8.92 -1.79
CA LEU A 177 25.76 -9.99 -2.65
C LEU A 177 26.03 -9.51 -4.08
N GLU A 178 25.24 -8.58 -4.60
CA GLU A 178 25.48 -7.98 -5.92
C GLU A 178 26.76 -7.15 -5.93
N ALA A 179 26.99 -6.33 -4.89
CA ALA A 179 28.20 -5.53 -4.72
C ALA A 179 29.44 -6.43 -4.65
N ASP A 180 29.43 -7.47 -3.78
CA ASP A 180 30.51 -8.46 -3.63
C ASP A 180 30.80 -9.18 -4.96
N ALA A 181 29.75 -9.56 -5.70
CA ALA A 181 29.92 -10.17 -7.04
C ALA A 181 30.57 -9.23 -8.05
N LEU A 182 30.20 -7.93 -8.03
CA LEU A 182 30.78 -6.91 -8.92
C LEU A 182 32.23 -6.62 -8.53
N HIS A 183 32.57 -6.61 -7.24
CA HIS A 183 33.94 -6.48 -6.74
C HIS A 183 34.83 -7.56 -7.38
N PHE A 184 34.49 -8.85 -7.22
CA PHE A 184 35.29 -9.93 -7.80
C PHE A 184 35.33 -9.91 -9.34
N ARG A 185 34.28 -9.46 -10.01
CA ARG A 185 34.35 -9.25 -11.48
C ARG A 185 35.37 -8.20 -11.88
N THR A 186 35.50 -7.15 -11.07
CA THR A 186 36.50 -6.10 -11.30
C THR A 186 37.91 -6.64 -11.12
N ASP A 187 38.13 -7.49 -10.09
CA ASP A 187 39.40 -8.11 -9.80
C ASP A 187 39.83 -9.09 -10.91
N ILE A 188 38.86 -9.84 -11.49
CA ILE A 188 39.10 -10.68 -12.67
C ILE A 188 39.63 -9.84 -13.85
N TRP A 189 38.98 -8.69 -14.15
CA TRP A 189 39.40 -7.81 -15.23
C TRP A 189 40.76 -7.18 -14.96
N SER A 190 40.96 -6.72 -13.70
CA SER A 190 42.24 -6.16 -13.27
C SER A 190 43.37 -7.19 -13.43
N SER A 191 43.21 -8.40 -12.90
CA SER A 191 44.18 -9.49 -13.01
C SER A 191 44.44 -9.89 -14.47
N ALA A 192 43.41 -9.96 -15.31
CA ALA A 192 43.55 -10.30 -16.72
C ALA A 192 44.38 -9.23 -17.47
N VAL A 193 44.15 -7.95 -17.20
CA VAL A 193 44.86 -6.83 -17.80
C VAL A 193 46.33 -6.80 -17.34
N VAL A 194 46.57 -7.09 -16.06
CA VAL A 194 47.97 -7.19 -15.56
C VAL A 194 48.69 -8.35 -16.23
N ILE A 195 48.06 -9.53 -16.41
CA ILE A 195 48.67 -10.65 -17.17
C ILE A 195 49.01 -10.21 -18.60
N LEU A 196 48.07 -9.54 -19.29
CA LEU A 196 48.28 -9.03 -20.64
C LEU A 196 49.40 -7.99 -20.71
N GLY A 197 49.46 -7.08 -19.70
CA GLY A 197 50.52 -6.09 -19.55
C GLY A 197 51.90 -6.71 -19.35
N LEU A 198 52.01 -7.69 -18.44
CA LEU A 198 53.24 -8.44 -18.23
C LEU A 198 53.68 -9.20 -19.48
N LEU A 199 52.75 -9.80 -20.21
CA LEU A 199 53.00 -10.47 -21.47
C LEU A 199 53.51 -9.48 -22.52
N ALA A 200 52.90 -8.30 -22.61
CA ALA A 200 53.35 -7.23 -23.53
C ALA A 200 54.75 -6.74 -23.19
N VAL A 201 55.09 -6.58 -21.91
CA VAL A 201 56.43 -6.23 -21.44
C VAL A 201 57.44 -7.33 -21.86
N LYS A 202 57.11 -8.60 -21.66
CA LYS A 202 57.95 -9.74 -22.03
C LYS A 202 58.21 -9.80 -23.54
N ILE A 203 57.17 -9.61 -24.34
CA ILE A 203 57.27 -9.52 -25.80
C ILE A 203 58.11 -8.33 -26.21
N GLY A 204 57.89 -7.14 -25.59
CA GLY A 204 58.65 -5.94 -25.86
C GLY A 204 60.18 -6.11 -25.64
N GLN A 205 60.53 -6.84 -24.58
CA GLN A 205 61.94 -7.19 -24.28
C GLN A 205 62.52 -8.11 -25.35
N LEU A 206 61.73 -9.08 -25.87
CA LEU A 206 62.18 -10.02 -26.88
C LEU A 206 62.38 -9.38 -28.28
N ILE A 207 61.51 -8.43 -28.64
CA ILE A 207 61.53 -7.79 -29.97
C ILE A 207 62.18 -6.40 -29.98
N GLY A 208 62.71 -5.95 -28.82
CA GLY A 208 63.44 -4.67 -28.68
C GLY A 208 62.59 -3.40 -28.78
N LEU A 209 61.32 -3.45 -28.34
CA LEU A 209 60.38 -2.31 -28.35
C LEU A 209 60.19 -1.71 -26.94
N PRO A 210 60.97 -0.69 -26.56
CA PRO A 210 61.01 -0.15 -25.18
C PRO A 210 59.67 0.46 -24.71
N TRP A 211 58.82 0.94 -25.63
CA TRP A 211 57.55 1.54 -25.29
C TRP A 211 56.54 0.55 -24.72
N LEU A 212 56.64 -0.74 -25.03
CA LEU A 212 55.82 -1.82 -24.47
C LEU A 212 56.06 -2.00 -22.95
N ASN A 213 57.18 -1.51 -22.40
CA ASN A 213 57.43 -1.53 -20.96
C ASN A 213 56.44 -0.64 -20.17
N ARG A 214 55.77 0.30 -20.84
CA ARG A 214 54.75 1.15 -20.25
C ARG A 214 53.32 0.61 -20.44
N ALA A 215 53.13 -0.47 -21.20
CA ALA A 215 51.83 -1.03 -21.52
C ALA A 215 51.06 -1.51 -20.28
N ASP A 216 51.78 -2.08 -19.29
CA ASP A 216 51.20 -2.52 -18.01
C ASP A 216 50.55 -1.35 -17.24
N ALA A 217 51.28 -0.24 -17.09
CA ALA A 217 50.78 0.92 -16.37
C ALA A 217 49.62 1.63 -17.10
N LEU A 218 49.65 1.69 -18.43
CA LEU A 218 48.53 2.24 -19.23
C LEU A 218 47.29 1.37 -19.15
N ALA A 219 47.48 0.06 -19.18
CA ALA A 219 46.40 -0.89 -19.04
C ALA A 219 45.75 -0.84 -17.66
N ALA A 220 46.56 -0.75 -16.59
CA ALA A 220 46.10 -0.54 -15.22
C ALA A 220 45.28 0.76 -15.06
N LEU A 221 45.69 1.87 -15.67
CA LEU A 221 44.92 3.12 -15.72
C LEU A 221 43.55 2.94 -16.40
N GLY A 222 43.54 2.26 -17.55
CA GLY A 222 42.29 2.00 -18.29
C GLY A 222 41.28 1.21 -17.46
N VAL A 223 41.73 0.14 -16.79
CA VAL A 223 40.87 -0.66 -15.91
C VAL A 223 40.40 0.17 -14.71
N SER A 224 41.29 0.91 -14.07
CA SER A 224 40.93 1.74 -12.91
C SER A 224 39.84 2.76 -13.23
N LEU A 225 39.81 3.33 -14.44
CA LEU A 225 38.73 4.23 -14.88
C LEU A 225 37.39 3.48 -15.01
N ILE A 226 37.39 2.26 -15.50
CA ILE A 226 36.19 1.40 -15.59
C ILE A 226 35.69 1.09 -14.14
N VAL A 227 36.63 0.72 -13.25
CA VAL A 227 36.30 0.46 -11.83
C VAL A 227 35.68 1.66 -11.17
N ILE A 228 36.24 2.85 -11.36
CA ILE A 228 35.68 4.10 -10.81
C ILE A 228 34.25 4.31 -11.33
N TRP A 229 34.02 4.13 -12.63
CA TRP A 229 32.68 4.30 -13.21
C TRP A 229 31.66 3.32 -12.62
N VAL A 230 32.01 2.04 -12.50
CA VAL A 230 31.16 1.01 -11.89
C VAL A 230 30.90 1.30 -10.43
N SER A 231 31.95 1.62 -9.67
CA SER A 231 31.85 1.93 -8.23
C SER A 231 31.01 3.17 -7.96
N PHE A 232 31.18 4.23 -8.76
CA PHE A 232 30.36 5.45 -8.63
C PHE A 232 28.88 5.18 -8.88
N ARG A 233 28.55 4.33 -9.86
CA ARG A 233 27.20 3.87 -10.12
C ARG A 233 26.63 3.11 -8.91
N LEU A 234 27.43 2.22 -8.31
CA LEU A 234 27.02 1.43 -7.15
C LEU A 234 26.82 2.32 -5.91
N VAL A 235 27.75 3.26 -5.65
CA VAL A 235 27.62 4.27 -4.59
C VAL A 235 26.30 5.03 -4.73
N ARG A 236 26.00 5.52 -5.93
CA ARG A 236 24.77 6.26 -6.18
C ARG A 236 23.52 5.40 -5.91
N GLN A 237 23.48 4.16 -6.38
CA GLN A 237 22.38 3.23 -6.17
C GLN A 237 22.14 2.93 -4.69
N THR A 238 23.22 2.67 -3.94
CA THR A 238 23.14 2.31 -2.52
C THR A 238 22.80 3.53 -1.67
N LEU A 239 23.35 4.71 -2.02
CA LEU A 239 23.03 5.98 -1.36
C LEU A 239 21.57 6.36 -1.57
N ASP A 240 21.04 6.22 -2.80
CA ASP A 240 19.62 6.43 -3.09
C ASP A 240 18.73 5.53 -2.21
N ALA A 241 19.10 4.26 -2.03
CA ALA A 241 18.37 3.33 -1.17
C ALA A 241 18.47 3.68 0.33
N LEU A 242 19.65 4.14 0.79
CA LEU A 242 19.86 4.58 2.18
C LEU A 242 19.08 5.86 2.51
N LEU A 243 18.97 6.76 1.55
CA LEU A 243 18.25 8.04 1.66
C LEU A 243 16.75 7.94 1.33
N ASP A 244 16.21 6.72 1.22
CA ASP A 244 14.79 6.47 0.95
C ASP A 244 14.30 7.09 -0.38
N ARG A 245 15.17 7.21 -1.37
CA ARG A 245 14.78 7.70 -2.69
C ARG A 245 13.81 6.73 -3.34
N ALA A 246 12.63 7.22 -3.69
CA ALA A 246 11.60 6.45 -4.36
C ALA A 246 11.98 6.16 -5.82
N PRO A 247 11.84 4.92 -6.31
CA PRO A 247 11.95 4.64 -7.74
C PRO A 247 10.72 5.20 -8.48
N ASP A 248 10.89 6.20 -9.35
CA ASP A 248 9.80 6.87 -10.08
C ASP A 248 8.91 5.91 -10.88
N ALA A 249 9.49 4.84 -11.42
CA ALA A 249 8.74 3.82 -12.17
C ALA A 249 7.76 3.05 -11.27
N VAL A 250 8.18 2.67 -10.07
CA VAL A 250 7.33 1.95 -9.10
C VAL A 250 6.18 2.84 -8.62
N GLY A 251 6.45 4.12 -8.33
CA GLY A 251 5.41 5.07 -7.93
C GLY A 251 4.32 5.21 -9.00
N ARG A 252 4.70 5.37 -10.27
CA ARG A 252 3.74 5.44 -11.38
C ARG A 252 2.93 4.16 -11.58
N ALA A 253 3.58 3.00 -11.48
CA ALA A 253 2.89 1.71 -11.61
C ALA A 253 1.86 1.51 -10.48
N LEU A 254 2.19 1.92 -9.25
CA LEU A 254 1.27 1.90 -8.12
C LEU A 254 0.06 2.81 -8.33
N VAL A 255 0.27 4.07 -8.76
CA VAL A 255 -0.83 5.00 -9.05
C VAL A 255 -1.77 4.38 -10.10
N GLN A 256 -1.24 3.93 -11.23
CA GLN A 256 -2.03 3.33 -12.30
C GLN A 256 -2.81 2.08 -11.85
N ALA A 257 -2.20 1.22 -11.02
CA ALA A 257 -2.88 0.02 -10.54
C ALA A 257 -4.01 0.35 -9.56
N VAL A 258 -3.81 1.34 -8.70
CA VAL A 258 -4.75 1.72 -7.63
C VAL A 258 -5.91 2.56 -8.15
N GLU A 259 -5.69 3.46 -9.12
CA GLU A 259 -6.74 4.27 -9.75
C GLU A 259 -7.85 3.44 -10.41
N HIS A 260 -7.55 2.20 -10.80
CA HIS A 260 -8.52 1.29 -11.44
C HIS A 260 -9.23 0.36 -10.45
N VAL A 261 -8.98 0.48 -9.15
CA VAL A 261 -9.66 -0.33 -8.13
C VAL A 261 -11.07 0.22 -7.91
N GLU A 262 -12.05 -0.65 -7.97
CA GLU A 262 -13.46 -0.31 -7.70
C GLU A 262 -13.61 0.25 -6.29
N GLY A 263 -14.30 1.39 -6.16
CA GLY A 263 -14.48 2.10 -4.90
C GLY A 263 -13.38 3.13 -4.58
N VAL A 264 -12.32 3.24 -5.37
CA VAL A 264 -11.35 4.33 -5.29
C VAL A 264 -11.86 5.53 -6.09
N VAL A 265 -11.97 6.68 -5.43
CA VAL A 265 -12.37 7.95 -6.06
C VAL A 265 -11.17 8.69 -6.61
N ASP A 266 -10.11 8.77 -5.82
CA ASP A 266 -8.85 9.42 -6.18
C ASP A 266 -7.65 8.79 -5.45
N VAL A 267 -6.44 9.00 -5.99
CA VAL A 267 -5.18 8.63 -5.33
C VAL A 267 -4.47 9.91 -4.92
N ARG A 268 -4.49 10.22 -3.64
CA ARG A 268 -3.98 11.49 -3.10
C ARG A 268 -2.47 11.51 -2.89
N ARG A 269 -1.93 10.36 -2.43
CA ARG A 269 -0.51 10.28 -2.11
C ARG A 269 0.00 8.85 -2.23
N VAL A 270 1.18 8.72 -2.85
CA VAL A 270 1.94 7.47 -2.92
C VAL A 270 3.36 7.77 -2.43
N ARG A 271 3.83 7.01 -1.46
CA ARG A 271 5.21 7.05 -0.97
C ARG A 271 5.77 5.64 -1.01
N THR A 272 6.98 5.51 -1.50
CA THR A 272 7.66 4.22 -1.55
C THR A 272 9.08 4.38 -1.02
N ARG A 273 9.61 3.33 -0.36
CA ARG A 273 11.00 3.24 0.06
C ARG A 273 11.46 1.79 0.04
N ARG A 274 12.77 1.59 -0.07
CA ARG A 274 13.40 0.28 -0.05
C ARG A 274 14.27 0.07 1.18
N ALA A 275 14.27 -1.18 1.71
CA ALA A 275 15.23 -1.63 2.70
C ALA A 275 15.67 -3.05 2.34
N GLY A 276 16.83 -3.20 1.69
CA GLY A 276 17.24 -4.45 1.09
C GLY A 276 16.30 -4.89 -0.03
N ASN A 277 15.76 -6.09 0.06
CA ASN A 277 14.75 -6.62 -0.88
C ASN A 277 13.31 -6.25 -0.51
N LYS A 278 13.08 -5.56 0.63
CA LYS A 278 11.75 -5.16 1.07
C LYS A 278 11.38 -3.79 0.51
N LEU A 279 10.20 -3.70 -0.11
CA LEU A 279 9.59 -2.44 -0.56
C LEU A 279 8.43 -2.10 0.38
N PHE A 280 8.46 -0.89 0.92
CA PHE A 280 7.36 -0.30 1.68
C PHE A 280 6.63 0.69 0.78
N ALA A 281 5.30 0.62 0.76
CA ALA A 281 4.45 1.52 0.02
C ALA A 281 3.33 2.05 0.93
N ASP A 282 3.32 3.37 1.14
CA ASP A 282 2.27 4.07 1.88
C ASP A 282 1.38 4.79 0.86
N LEU A 283 0.10 4.43 0.84
CA LEU A 283 -0.91 4.93 -0.08
C LEU A 283 -1.97 5.70 0.69
N VAL A 284 -2.37 6.85 0.17
CA VAL A 284 -3.55 7.58 0.65
C VAL A 284 -4.52 7.66 -0.52
N VAL A 285 -5.71 7.08 -0.34
CA VAL A 285 -6.76 6.99 -1.36
C VAL A 285 -8.05 7.59 -0.84
N GLY A 286 -8.80 8.22 -1.72
CA GLY A 286 -10.15 8.67 -1.46
C GLY A 286 -11.16 7.55 -1.72
N ALA A 287 -12.07 7.30 -0.78
CA ALA A 287 -13.24 6.45 -0.99
C ALA A 287 -14.52 7.27 -0.80
N PRO A 288 -15.68 6.84 -1.38
CA PRO A 288 -16.93 7.54 -1.21
C PRO A 288 -17.24 7.76 0.27
N ARG A 289 -17.46 9.00 0.69
CA ARG A 289 -17.78 9.30 2.09
C ARG A 289 -19.14 8.76 2.52
N THR A 290 -19.94 8.29 1.55
CA THR A 290 -21.20 7.57 1.79
C THR A 290 -21.01 6.06 1.98
N ALA A 291 -19.78 5.54 1.82
CA ALA A 291 -19.48 4.12 1.99
C ALA A 291 -19.59 3.69 3.45
N THR A 292 -20.08 2.48 3.68
CA THR A 292 -20.02 1.86 5.01
C THR A 292 -18.57 1.53 5.39
N PHE A 293 -18.33 1.32 6.68
CA PHE A 293 -17.01 0.91 7.17
C PHE A 293 -16.52 -0.38 6.50
N GLU A 294 -17.40 -1.36 6.33
CA GLU A 294 -17.10 -2.64 5.67
C GLU A 294 -16.71 -2.43 4.20
N HIS A 295 -17.41 -1.53 3.51
CA HIS A 295 -17.08 -1.21 2.12
C HIS A 295 -15.71 -0.51 2.02
N ALA A 296 -15.45 0.47 2.88
CA ALA A 296 -14.15 1.16 2.93
C ALA A 296 -13.00 0.18 3.24
N HIS A 297 -13.25 -0.80 4.13
CA HIS A 297 -12.28 -1.87 4.43
C HIS A 297 -12.04 -2.79 3.22
N ALA A 298 -13.10 -3.18 2.51
CA ALA A 298 -12.98 -3.97 1.29
C ALA A 298 -12.17 -3.26 0.19
N VAL A 299 -12.37 -1.93 0.03
CA VAL A 299 -11.56 -1.08 -0.85
C VAL A 299 -10.09 -1.11 -0.42
N THR A 300 -9.81 -0.97 0.89
CA THR A 300 -8.44 -1.05 1.44
C THR A 300 -7.75 -2.35 1.02
N GLU A 301 -8.41 -3.50 1.23
CA GLU A 301 -7.85 -4.80 0.85
C GLU A 301 -7.64 -4.95 -0.66
N ALA A 302 -8.56 -4.42 -1.47
CA ALA A 302 -8.44 -4.45 -2.92
C ALA A 302 -7.26 -3.60 -3.40
N VAL A 303 -7.08 -2.40 -2.85
CA VAL A 303 -5.94 -1.51 -3.11
C VAL A 303 -4.62 -2.18 -2.71
N GLU A 304 -4.56 -2.80 -1.53
CA GLU A 304 -3.36 -3.53 -1.08
C GLU A 304 -3.00 -4.67 -2.04
N ARG A 305 -3.97 -5.44 -2.52
CA ARG A 305 -3.74 -6.53 -3.49
C ARG A 305 -3.23 -5.96 -4.81
N ALA A 306 -3.90 -4.95 -5.37
CA ALA A 306 -3.50 -4.32 -6.62
C ALA A 306 -2.08 -3.73 -6.55
N ALA A 307 -1.75 -3.06 -5.44
CA ALA A 307 -0.42 -2.51 -5.20
C ALA A 307 0.67 -3.59 -5.12
N ARG A 308 0.42 -4.69 -4.39
CA ARG A 308 1.36 -5.83 -4.31
C ARG A 308 1.58 -6.48 -5.67
N ASP A 309 0.53 -6.65 -6.44
CA ASP A 309 0.59 -7.30 -7.75
C ASP A 309 1.33 -6.41 -8.77
N ALA A 310 1.10 -5.09 -8.75
CA ALA A 310 1.82 -4.13 -9.59
C ALA A 310 3.33 -4.14 -9.34
N VAL A 311 3.76 -4.19 -8.06
CA VAL A 311 5.18 -4.26 -7.73
C VAL A 311 5.79 -5.60 -8.12
N ARG A 312 5.08 -6.71 -7.90
CA ARG A 312 5.56 -8.06 -8.24
C ARG A 312 5.68 -8.32 -9.73
N ALA A 313 4.93 -7.60 -10.55
CA ALA A 313 5.04 -7.69 -12.01
C ALA A 313 6.45 -7.32 -12.48
N ASP A 314 7.06 -6.27 -11.90
CA ASP A 314 8.42 -5.81 -12.25
C ASP A 314 9.51 -6.48 -11.40
N THR A 315 9.19 -6.79 -10.15
CA THR A 315 10.15 -7.34 -9.19
C THR A 315 9.51 -8.53 -8.43
N PRO A 316 9.48 -9.73 -9.03
CA PRO A 316 8.79 -10.89 -8.45
C PRO A 316 9.32 -11.33 -7.08
N GLN A 317 10.59 -11.02 -6.78
CA GLN A 317 11.27 -11.37 -5.52
C GLN A 317 11.04 -10.35 -4.41
N ALA A 318 10.50 -9.15 -4.73
CA ALA A 318 10.31 -8.10 -3.73
C ALA A 318 9.32 -8.55 -2.65
N ASP A 319 9.73 -8.37 -1.39
CA ASP A 319 8.85 -8.43 -0.26
C ASP A 319 8.14 -7.08 -0.12
N VAL A 320 6.84 -7.06 -0.39
CA VAL A 320 6.06 -5.82 -0.48
C VAL A 320 5.19 -5.67 0.77
N ASP A 321 5.43 -4.58 1.49
CA ASP A 321 4.66 -4.15 2.65
C ASP A 321 3.87 -2.90 2.25
N VAL A 322 2.54 -3.03 2.19
CA VAL A 322 1.63 -1.96 1.75
C VAL A 322 0.79 -1.50 2.92
N MET A 323 0.79 -0.21 3.17
CA MET A 323 -0.12 0.46 4.08
C MET A 323 -1.04 1.36 3.28
N VAL A 324 -2.35 1.22 3.48
CA VAL A 324 -3.37 2.03 2.83
C VAL A 324 -4.12 2.84 3.89
N HIS A 325 -4.13 4.14 3.71
CA HIS A 325 -4.96 5.07 4.45
C HIS A 325 -6.10 5.54 3.56
N VAL A 326 -7.34 5.33 4.01
CA VAL A 326 -8.53 5.72 3.27
C VAL A 326 -9.08 7.01 3.86
N GLU A 327 -9.29 8.01 3.01
CA GLU A 327 -9.89 9.28 3.38
C GLU A 327 -11.26 9.43 2.69
N PRO A 328 -12.25 10.06 3.34
CA PRO A 328 -13.53 10.31 2.71
C PRO A 328 -13.39 11.27 1.52
N ALA A 329 -14.07 10.95 0.41
CA ALA A 329 -14.11 11.75 -0.80
C ALA A 329 -15.56 11.92 -1.29
N ALA A 330 -15.88 13.11 -1.77
CA ALA A 330 -17.16 13.38 -2.42
C ALA A 330 -17.18 12.71 -3.81
N THR A 331 -18.33 12.17 -4.18
CA THR A 331 -18.53 11.55 -5.49
C THR A 331 -19.63 12.24 -6.29
N ALA A 332 -19.62 12.09 -7.61
CA ALA A 332 -20.68 12.63 -8.47
C ALA A 332 -22.07 11.99 -8.22
N ALA A 333 -22.08 10.82 -7.60
CA ALA A 333 -23.32 10.12 -7.23
C ALA A 333 -23.90 10.58 -5.89
N GLU A 334 -23.17 11.42 -5.15
CA GLU A 334 -23.61 11.95 -3.87
C GLU A 334 -24.74 12.96 -4.04
N THR A 335 -25.83 12.77 -3.30
CA THR A 335 -26.91 13.74 -3.29
C THR A 335 -26.53 15.00 -2.51
N THR A 336 -27.14 16.14 -2.84
CA THR A 336 -26.94 17.40 -2.09
C THR A 336 -27.24 17.23 -0.60
N ALA A 337 -28.27 16.45 -0.25
CA ALA A 337 -28.62 16.17 1.15
C ALA A 337 -27.50 15.41 1.89
N GLN A 338 -26.94 14.38 1.26
CA GLN A 338 -25.77 13.66 1.79
C GLN A 338 -24.57 14.59 1.98
N GLY A 339 -24.29 15.41 0.98
CA GLY A 339 -23.19 16.37 1.05
C GLY A 339 -23.35 17.39 2.17
N ILE A 340 -24.57 17.91 2.41
CA ILE A 340 -24.88 18.80 3.53
C ILE A 340 -24.64 18.08 4.87
N HIS A 341 -25.08 16.84 4.99
CA HIS A 341 -24.83 16.04 6.19
C HIS A 341 -23.34 15.92 6.51
N TYR A 342 -22.50 15.58 5.51
CA TYR A 342 -21.05 15.48 5.69
C TYR A 342 -20.39 16.83 5.98
N LEU A 343 -20.89 17.90 5.37
CA LEU A 343 -20.40 19.25 5.66
C LEU A 343 -20.63 19.64 7.12
N ALA A 344 -21.78 19.24 7.69
CA ALA A 344 -22.05 19.42 9.12
C ALA A 344 -21.04 18.63 9.97
N LEU A 345 -20.77 17.37 9.64
CA LEU A 345 -19.78 16.55 10.34
C LEU A 345 -18.36 17.14 10.30
N GLU A 346 -17.94 17.69 9.16
CA GLU A 346 -16.64 18.38 9.03
C GLU A 346 -16.52 19.61 9.94
N LEU A 347 -17.66 20.27 10.23
CA LEU A 347 -17.72 21.39 11.16
C LEU A 347 -17.88 20.95 12.62
N GLY A 348 -17.88 19.65 12.89
CA GLY A 348 -18.11 19.09 14.24
C GLY A 348 -19.54 19.20 14.70
N LEU A 349 -20.49 19.34 13.78
CA LEU A 349 -21.92 19.47 14.02
C LEU A 349 -22.66 18.18 13.63
N ARG A 350 -23.81 17.94 14.24
CA ARG A 350 -24.69 16.82 13.91
C ARG A 350 -25.95 17.35 13.25
N ALA A 351 -26.07 17.10 11.95
CA ALA A 351 -27.28 17.41 11.20
C ALA A 351 -27.98 16.12 10.79
N HIS A 352 -29.29 16.08 10.94
CA HIS A 352 -30.13 14.98 10.48
C HIS A 352 -31.39 15.51 9.80
N ASP A 353 -32.22 14.63 9.26
CA ASP A 353 -33.44 14.97 8.52
C ASP A 353 -33.20 16.00 7.41
N VAL A 354 -32.05 15.92 6.75
CA VAL A 354 -31.68 16.86 5.68
C VAL A 354 -32.55 16.58 4.46
N ARG A 355 -33.43 17.52 4.15
CA ARG A 355 -34.33 17.47 2.99
C ARG A 355 -33.99 18.57 2.00
N VAL A 356 -33.77 18.19 0.76
CA VAL A 356 -33.49 19.14 -0.33
C VAL A 356 -34.63 19.10 -1.33
N ARG A 357 -35.21 20.27 -1.61
CA ARG A 357 -36.34 20.43 -2.53
C ARG A 357 -36.00 21.41 -3.63
N VAL A 358 -36.64 21.23 -4.78
CA VAL A 358 -36.57 22.22 -5.88
C VAL A 358 -37.56 23.33 -5.61
N LEU A 359 -37.07 24.57 -5.59
CA LEU A 359 -37.92 25.76 -5.61
C LEU A 359 -38.27 26.06 -7.04
N GLU A 360 -39.52 25.88 -7.42
CA GLU A 360 -40.04 26.34 -8.72
C GLU A 360 -40.20 27.87 -8.67
N GLN A 361 -39.24 28.58 -9.25
CA GLN A 361 -39.33 30.03 -9.52
C GLN A 361 -39.27 30.25 -11.03
N GLU A 362 -40.27 30.97 -11.57
CA GLU A 362 -40.25 31.36 -13.01
C GLU A 362 -39.16 32.39 -13.31
N PRO A 363 -38.51 32.37 -14.48
CA PRO A 363 -38.37 31.30 -15.45
C PRO A 363 -36.96 30.67 -15.43
N SER A 364 -36.90 29.36 -15.42
CA SER A 364 -35.75 28.50 -15.78
C SER A 364 -34.54 28.31 -14.85
N ASP A 365 -34.50 28.83 -13.64
CA ASP A 365 -33.39 28.52 -12.72
C ASP A 365 -33.89 27.61 -11.59
N SER A 366 -33.50 26.33 -11.62
CA SER A 366 -33.85 25.36 -10.58
C SER A 366 -33.08 25.70 -9.30
N ALA A 367 -33.63 26.57 -8.47
CA ALA A 367 -33.08 26.86 -7.14
C ALA A 367 -33.40 25.71 -6.20
N LEU A 368 -32.50 25.39 -5.29
CA LEU A 368 -32.71 24.39 -4.23
C LEU A 368 -32.97 25.07 -2.89
N GLU A 369 -33.85 24.46 -2.11
CA GLU A 369 -34.09 24.75 -0.70
C GLU A 369 -33.66 23.54 0.13
N ALA A 370 -32.99 23.78 1.24
CA ALA A 370 -32.56 22.74 2.17
C ALA A 370 -33.16 23.02 3.56
N ASP A 371 -33.88 22.05 4.10
CA ASP A 371 -34.32 22.04 5.47
C ASP A 371 -33.54 20.98 6.24
N LEU A 372 -33.10 21.28 7.44
CA LEU A 372 -32.34 20.34 8.25
C LEU A 372 -32.56 20.57 9.76
N HIS A 373 -32.38 19.52 10.52
CA HIS A 373 -32.31 19.55 11.96
C HIS A 373 -30.85 19.54 12.41
N LEU A 374 -30.53 20.44 13.35
CA LEU A 374 -29.18 20.56 13.90
C LEU A 374 -29.21 20.29 15.40
N GLU A 375 -28.62 19.18 15.81
CA GLU A 375 -28.44 18.85 17.20
C GLU A 375 -27.37 19.76 17.83
N VAL A 376 -27.75 20.42 18.93
CA VAL A 376 -26.88 21.28 19.73
C VAL A 376 -26.91 20.84 21.18
N ASP A 377 -25.82 21.12 21.91
CA ASP A 377 -25.74 20.82 23.33
C ASP A 377 -26.89 21.56 24.06
N PRO A 378 -27.73 20.87 24.85
CA PRO A 378 -28.87 21.45 25.53
C PRO A 378 -28.51 22.59 26.53
N ASP A 379 -27.25 22.63 26.99
CA ASP A 379 -26.76 23.65 27.91
C ASP A 379 -26.25 24.92 27.19
N LEU A 380 -26.21 24.93 25.83
CA LEU A 380 -25.84 26.11 25.06
C LEU A 380 -26.93 27.21 25.12
N ASP A 381 -26.49 28.46 25.22
CA ASP A 381 -27.39 29.57 24.98
C ASP A 381 -27.81 29.68 23.51
N LEU A 382 -28.99 30.24 23.26
CA LEU A 382 -29.55 30.35 21.89
C LEU A 382 -28.64 31.10 20.93
N ARG A 383 -27.85 32.07 21.40
CA ARG A 383 -26.92 32.83 20.55
C ARG A 383 -25.81 31.95 20.01
N THR A 384 -25.19 31.17 20.89
CA THR A 384 -24.13 30.23 20.53
C THR A 384 -24.61 29.11 19.60
N ALA A 385 -25.81 28.58 19.89
CA ALA A 385 -26.46 27.59 19.01
C ALA A 385 -26.77 28.17 17.63
N HIS A 386 -27.29 29.40 17.55
CA HIS A 386 -27.57 30.09 16.30
C HIS A 386 -26.29 30.42 15.50
N GLU A 387 -25.18 30.76 16.16
CA GLU A 387 -23.89 30.95 15.52
C GLU A 387 -23.38 29.65 14.87
N ALA A 388 -23.62 28.49 15.49
CA ALA A 388 -23.29 27.19 14.93
C ALA A 388 -24.12 26.93 13.65
N ALA A 389 -25.42 27.15 13.68
CA ALA A 389 -26.28 27.05 12.49
C ALA A 389 -25.82 27.99 11.37
N THR A 390 -25.53 29.25 11.70
CA THR A 390 -25.05 30.23 10.71
C THR A 390 -23.74 29.82 10.07
N ARG A 391 -22.82 29.18 10.81
CA ARG A 391 -21.58 28.64 10.23
C ARG A 391 -21.89 27.53 9.21
N LEU A 392 -22.78 26.61 9.54
CA LEU A 392 -23.21 25.54 8.65
C LEU A 392 -23.91 26.10 7.39
N GLU A 393 -24.88 27.02 7.56
CA GLU A 393 -25.59 27.66 6.44
C GLU A 393 -24.65 28.35 5.47
N ARG A 394 -23.67 29.11 5.97
CA ARG A 394 -22.64 29.74 5.14
C ARG A 394 -21.77 28.73 4.39
N ALA A 395 -21.46 27.60 5.03
CA ALA A 395 -20.69 26.52 4.40
C ALA A 395 -21.52 25.85 3.29
N ILE A 396 -22.83 25.61 3.51
CA ILE A 396 -23.75 25.07 2.53
C ILE A 396 -23.84 25.99 1.30
N TYR A 397 -24.05 27.29 1.49
CA TYR A 397 -24.13 28.24 0.37
C TYR A 397 -22.83 28.31 -0.45
N ARG A 398 -21.67 28.11 0.18
CA ARG A 398 -20.37 28.07 -0.51
C ARG A 398 -20.17 26.77 -1.30
N ALA A 399 -20.55 25.65 -0.70
CA ALA A 399 -20.34 24.32 -1.31
C ALA A 399 -21.38 24.02 -2.40
N TYR A 400 -22.60 24.50 -2.22
CA TYR A 400 -23.74 24.22 -3.10
C TYR A 400 -24.41 25.52 -3.59
N PRO A 401 -23.87 26.19 -4.61
CA PRO A 401 -24.39 27.48 -5.10
C PRO A 401 -25.84 27.43 -5.61
N ALA A 402 -26.33 26.23 -5.96
CA ALA A 402 -27.74 26.02 -6.35
C ALA A 402 -28.70 26.12 -5.16
N VAL A 403 -28.23 25.94 -3.92
CA VAL A 403 -29.05 26.12 -2.70
C VAL A 403 -29.20 27.61 -2.42
N ARG A 404 -30.43 28.11 -2.53
CA ARG A 404 -30.79 29.52 -2.33
C ARG A 404 -31.39 29.81 -0.96
N ARG A 405 -31.95 28.79 -0.30
CA ARG A 405 -32.51 28.90 1.03
C ARG A 405 -32.10 27.72 1.88
N VAL A 406 -31.69 28.00 3.11
CA VAL A 406 -31.43 26.99 4.14
C VAL A 406 -32.29 27.36 5.36
N THR A 407 -33.03 26.37 5.85
CA THR A 407 -33.81 26.49 7.10
C THR A 407 -33.25 25.48 8.09
N THR A 408 -32.73 25.96 9.22
CA THR A 408 -32.13 25.12 10.24
C THR A 408 -33.04 25.11 11.47
N HIS A 409 -33.51 23.92 11.88
CA HIS A 409 -34.18 23.71 13.15
C HIS A 409 -33.15 23.30 14.20
N LEU A 410 -33.07 24.09 15.29
CA LEU A 410 -32.17 23.78 16.40
C LEU A 410 -32.90 22.89 17.42
N GLU A 411 -32.29 21.79 17.80
CA GLU A 411 -32.85 20.86 18.77
C GLU A 411 -31.78 20.28 19.69
N ALA A 412 -32.21 19.87 20.87
CA ALA A 412 -31.36 19.12 21.79
C ALA A 412 -31.32 17.65 21.35
N PRO A 413 -30.17 16.94 21.51
CA PRO A 413 -30.11 15.51 21.24
C PRO A 413 -31.17 14.76 22.05
N GLU A 414 -31.92 13.89 21.43
CA GLU A 414 -32.86 13.01 22.14
C GLU A 414 -32.07 12.01 23.01
N LEU A 415 -31.87 12.39 24.26
CA LEU A 415 -31.18 11.58 25.27
C LEU A 415 -32.18 10.67 25.99
N GLY A 416 -32.75 9.70 25.31
CA GLY A 416 -33.61 8.75 26.01
C GLY A 416 -34.28 7.73 25.12
N LEU A 417 -34.38 6.50 25.61
CA LEU A 417 -35.24 5.49 25.01
C LEU A 417 -36.70 5.95 25.21
N GLU A 418 -37.46 6.12 24.13
CA GLU A 418 -38.90 6.26 24.19
C GLU A 418 -39.47 5.08 25.01
N ARG A 419 -40.25 5.41 26.03
CA ARG A 419 -40.96 4.40 26.80
C ARG A 419 -42.40 4.33 26.33
N ARG A 420 -42.81 3.20 25.81
CA ARG A 420 -44.18 2.90 25.44
C ARG A 420 -44.64 1.62 26.13
N ARG A 421 -45.93 1.59 26.49
CA ARG A 421 -46.57 0.43 27.09
C ARG A 421 -47.51 -0.20 26.06
N ASP A 422 -47.41 -1.49 25.84
CA ASP A 422 -48.37 -2.21 25.02
C ASP A 422 -49.72 -2.25 25.74
N VAL A 423 -50.71 -1.64 25.13
CA VAL A 423 -52.08 -1.57 25.63
C VAL A 423 -53.08 -2.18 24.65
N SER A 424 -52.62 -2.98 23.69
CA SER A 424 -53.43 -3.58 22.65
C SER A 424 -54.62 -4.37 23.21
N ALA A 425 -54.40 -5.12 24.27
CA ALA A 425 -55.46 -5.87 24.94
C ALA A 425 -56.47 -4.95 25.69
N GLU A 426 -55.98 -3.89 26.33
CA GLU A 426 -56.81 -2.94 27.10
C GLU A 426 -57.59 -2.03 26.14
N GLN A 427 -57.06 -1.72 24.97
CA GLN A 427 -57.62 -0.85 23.93
C GLN A 427 -58.13 -1.67 22.71
N SER A 428 -58.73 -2.84 22.93
CA SER A 428 -59.20 -3.71 21.88
C SER A 428 -60.24 -3.07 20.95
N ALA A 429 -61.05 -2.12 21.46
CA ALA A 429 -61.97 -1.35 20.64
C ALA A 429 -61.25 -0.40 19.66
N LEU A 430 -60.18 0.27 20.11
CA LEU A 430 -59.33 1.10 19.24
C LEU A 430 -58.61 0.26 18.22
N ALA A 431 -58.03 -0.91 18.59
CA ALA A 431 -57.38 -1.82 17.67
C ALA A 431 -58.35 -2.34 16.59
N ALA A 432 -59.62 -2.61 16.94
CA ALA A 432 -60.63 -2.99 15.98
C ALA A 432 -61.01 -1.85 15.01
N GLN A 433 -61.11 -0.62 15.49
CA GLN A 433 -61.33 0.56 14.65
C GLN A 433 -60.13 0.78 13.66
N VAL A 434 -58.90 0.69 14.17
CA VAL A 434 -57.68 0.80 13.36
C VAL A 434 -57.72 -0.22 12.21
N ARG A 435 -58.01 -1.48 12.53
CA ARG A 435 -58.13 -2.56 11.52
C ARG A 435 -59.23 -2.26 10.51
N GLN A 436 -60.40 -1.83 10.95
CA GLN A 436 -61.54 -1.50 10.07
C GLN A 436 -61.16 -0.36 9.08
N ILE A 437 -60.54 0.69 9.56
CA ILE A 437 -60.10 1.85 8.73
C ILE A 437 -59.03 1.37 7.74
N ALA A 438 -58.04 0.61 8.19
CA ALA A 438 -56.99 0.09 7.35
C ALA A 438 -57.50 -0.87 6.25
N ASP A 439 -58.41 -1.74 6.60
CA ASP A 439 -59.08 -2.67 5.67
C ASP A 439 -59.98 -1.95 4.66
N CYS A 440 -60.56 -0.81 5.00
CA CYS A 440 -61.35 0.01 4.05
C CYS A 440 -60.45 0.59 2.93
N VAL A 441 -59.19 0.88 3.21
CA VAL A 441 -58.24 1.45 2.27
C VAL A 441 -57.44 0.35 1.56
N GLY A 442 -56.90 -0.59 2.34
CA GLY A 442 -56.03 -1.66 1.82
C GLY A 442 -56.75 -2.86 1.22
N GLY A 443 -58.08 -3.00 1.45
CA GLY A 443 -58.88 -4.14 1.11
C GLY A 443 -59.26 -5.01 2.33
N ALA A 444 -60.40 -5.66 2.29
CA ALA A 444 -60.93 -6.43 3.43
C ALA A 444 -59.95 -7.56 3.85
N GLY A 445 -59.54 -7.53 5.11
CA GLY A 445 -58.59 -8.50 5.68
C GLY A 445 -57.14 -8.31 5.31
N SER A 446 -56.81 -7.18 4.70
CA SER A 446 -55.41 -6.85 4.38
C SER A 446 -54.57 -6.57 5.62
N CYS A 447 -55.15 -6.04 6.69
CA CYS A 447 -54.41 -5.74 7.91
C CYS A 447 -54.80 -6.69 9.05
N HIS A 448 -53.87 -7.47 9.57
CA HIS A 448 -54.15 -8.57 10.48
C HIS A 448 -53.58 -8.39 11.89
N GLU A 449 -52.41 -7.90 12.06
CA GLU A 449 -51.84 -7.61 13.39
C GLU A 449 -51.84 -6.11 13.67
N VAL A 450 -52.55 -5.71 14.75
CA VAL A 450 -52.62 -4.33 15.16
C VAL A 450 -52.21 -4.25 16.62
N HIS A 451 -51.11 -3.53 16.86
CA HIS A 451 -50.60 -3.23 18.18
C HIS A 451 -50.81 -1.75 18.52
N VAL A 452 -51.33 -1.49 19.71
CA VAL A 452 -51.55 -0.15 20.24
C VAL A 452 -50.62 0.06 21.41
N TYR A 453 -49.75 1.04 21.30
CA TYR A 453 -48.80 1.39 22.36
C TYR A 453 -49.16 2.76 22.93
N GLN A 454 -49.30 2.85 24.25
CA GLN A 454 -49.42 4.13 24.92
C GLN A 454 -48.02 4.72 25.11
N VAL A 455 -47.82 5.94 24.62
CA VAL A 455 -46.58 6.68 24.80
C VAL A 455 -46.48 7.17 26.24
N MET A 456 -45.42 6.74 26.95
CA MET A 456 -45.20 7.10 28.35
C MET A 456 -44.29 8.30 28.51
N ASN A 457 -43.32 8.47 27.62
CA ASN A 457 -42.38 9.59 27.58
C ASN A 457 -41.72 9.67 26.19
N ARG A 458 -41.70 10.86 25.58
CA ARG A 458 -40.98 11.14 24.33
C ARG A 458 -39.73 11.99 24.52
N GLY A 459 -39.28 12.24 25.76
CA GLY A 459 -38.20 13.20 25.99
C GLY A 459 -38.67 14.68 25.98
N GLU A 460 -39.95 14.93 25.70
CA GLU A 460 -40.52 16.27 25.65
C GLU A 460 -40.72 16.86 27.06
N ALA A 461 -40.69 18.19 27.14
CA ALA A 461 -40.90 18.93 28.40
C ALA A 461 -42.26 18.70 29.04
N GLN A 462 -43.25 18.15 28.34
CA GLN A 462 -44.56 17.77 28.86
C GLN A 462 -44.91 16.32 28.45
N PRO A 463 -44.82 15.36 29.37
CA PRO A 463 -45.29 14.00 29.11
C PRO A 463 -46.81 13.97 28.86
N PRO A 464 -47.32 13.02 28.04
CA PRO A 464 -48.75 12.85 27.82
C PRO A 464 -49.46 12.65 29.16
N THR A 465 -50.55 13.41 29.38
CA THR A 465 -51.35 13.32 30.63
C THR A 465 -52.33 12.13 30.53
N PRO A 466 -52.74 11.56 31.68
CA PRO A 466 -53.76 10.49 31.67
C PRO A 466 -55.09 10.91 31.00
N GLU A 467 -55.37 12.21 30.95
CA GLU A 467 -56.56 12.77 30.34
C GLU A 467 -56.51 12.90 28.81
N LYS A 468 -55.28 12.87 28.23
CA LYS A 468 -55.02 12.89 26.77
C LYS A 468 -53.89 11.94 26.43
N PRO A 469 -54.18 10.63 26.43
CA PRO A 469 -53.17 9.63 26.05
C PRO A 469 -52.82 9.77 24.57
N LEU A 470 -51.51 9.67 24.25
CA LEU A 470 -51.01 9.59 22.90
C LEU A 470 -50.72 8.13 22.59
N TYR A 471 -51.18 7.67 21.46
CA TYR A 471 -50.98 6.26 21.03
C TYR A 471 -50.12 6.18 19.80
N ASP A 472 -49.14 5.26 19.83
CA ASP A 472 -48.43 4.80 18.65
C ASP A 472 -49.10 3.52 18.16
N LEU A 473 -49.17 3.37 16.84
CA LEU A 473 -49.78 2.21 16.19
C LEU A 473 -48.73 1.45 15.39
N VAL A 474 -48.76 0.12 15.48
CA VAL A 474 -48.02 -0.78 14.61
C VAL A 474 -49.01 -1.74 13.94
N LEU A 475 -49.04 -1.74 12.64
CA LEU A 475 -49.93 -2.59 11.81
C LEU A 475 -49.11 -3.48 10.91
N HIS A 476 -49.54 -4.72 10.76
CA HIS A 476 -49.06 -5.65 9.71
C HIS A 476 -50.11 -5.71 8.62
N CYS A 477 -49.76 -5.35 7.40
CA CYS A 477 -50.67 -5.31 6.28
C CYS A 477 -50.10 -6.05 5.09
N THR A 478 -50.91 -6.95 4.51
CA THR A 478 -50.54 -7.78 3.36
C THR A 478 -50.88 -7.08 2.06
N PHE A 479 -49.94 -7.01 1.15
CA PHE A 479 -50.07 -6.43 -0.18
C PHE A 479 -49.73 -7.47 -1.24
N ALA A 480 -50.24 -7.29 -2.48
CA ALA A 480 -49.96 -8.24 -3.56
C ALA A 480 -48.43 -8.36 -3.79
N GLY A 481 -47.90 -9.60 -3.69
CA GLY A 481 -46.44 -9.83 -3.78
C GLY A 481 -45.78 -9.38 -5.09
N ALA A 482 -46.58 -9.24 -6.17
CA ALA A 482 -46.10 -8.71 -7.45
C ALA A 482 -46.27 -7.18 -7.60
N ALA A 483 -46.80 -6.47 -6.59
CA ALA A 483 -46.99 -5.04 -6.66
C ALA A 483 -45.63 -4.28 -6.59
N PRO A 484 -45.40 -3.25 -7.42
CA PRO A 484 -44.24 -2.40 -7.30
C PRO A 484 -44.18 -1.76 -5.92
N ILE A 485 -42.98 -1.67 -5.33
CA ILE A 485 -42.81 -1.11 -3.97
C ILE A 485 -43.32 0.31 -3.85
N GLN A 486 -43.23 1.12 -4.91
CA GLN A 486 -43.77 2.48 -4.95
C GLN A 486 -45.30 2.50 -4.79
N GLN A 487 -46.01 1.53 -5.38
CA GLN A 487 -47.47 1.41 -5.23
C GLN A 487 -47.85 0.99 -3.82
N VAL A 488 -47.11 0.04 -3.23
CA VAL A 488 -47.28 -0.41 -1.84
C VAL A 488 -47.06 0.76 -0.88
N HIS A 489 -46.04 1.57 -1.10
CA HIS A 489 -45.74 2.75 -0.31
C HIS A 489 -46.89 3.78 -0.34
N VAL A 490 -47.42 4.11 -1.52
CA VAL A 490 -48.55 5.03 -1.67
C VAL A 490 -49.79 4.50 -0.94
N GLN A 491 -50.09 3.21 -1.02
CA GLN A 491 -51.22 2.61 -0.28
C GLN A 491 -51.01 2.65 1.23
N ALA A 492 -49.80 2.39 1.72
CA ALA A 492 -49.47 2.52 3.15
C ALA A 492 -49.64 3.96 3.63
N GLU A 493 -49.22 4.97 2.87
CA GLU A 493 -49.46 6.40 3.18
C GLU A 493 -50.97 6.77 3.20
N GLU A 494 -51.77 6.18 2.32
CA GLU A 494 -53.21 6.38 2.30
C GLU A 494 -53.86 5.80 3.55
N ILE A 495 -53.43 4.60 3.99
CA ILE A 495 -53.87 4.01 5.27
C ILE A 495 -53.51 4.90 6.43
N GLU A 496 -52.25 5.36 6.53
CA GLU A 496 -51.79 6.25 7.61
C GLU A 496 -52.63 7.56 7.64
N ARG A 497 -52.88 8.17 6.49
CA ARG A 497 -53.65 9.39 6.35
C ARG A 497 -55.11 9.19 6.82
N ALA A 498 -55.73 8.07 6.48
CA ALA A 498 -57.07 7.71 6.92
C ALA A 498 -57.14 7.51 8.43
N LEU A 499 -56.16 6.80 9.00
CA LEU A 499 -56.06 6.58 10.45
C LEU A 499 -55.95 7.92 11.22
N ARG A 500 -55.08 8.83 10.75
CA ARG A 500 -54.90 10.15 11.37
C ARG A 500 -56.13 11.08 11.24
N ALA A 501 -56.97 10.85 10.20
CA ALA A 501 -58.17 11.64 9.99
C ALA A 501 -59.36 11.21 10.91
N GLU A 502 -59.46 9.93 11.21
CA GLU A 502 -60.64 9.36 11.89
C GLU A 502 -60.43 9.03 13.37
N LEU A 503 -59.17 8.93 13.80
CA LEU A 503 -58.82 8.54 15.18
C LEU A 503 -58.38 9.74 16.02
N PRO A 504 -58.35 9.60 17.37
CA PRO A 504 -57.74 10.59 18.26
C PRO A 504 -56.29 10.93 17.83
N PRO A 505 -55.71 12.01 18.36
CA PRO A 505 -54.31 12.33 18.04
C PRO A 505 -53.39 11.13 18.21
N LEU A 506 -52.77 10.72 17.11
CA LEU A 506 -51.85 9.58 17.07
C LEU A 506 -50.40 10.09 17.07
N GLY A 507 -49.54 9.37 17.74
CA GLY A 507 -48.11 9.51 17.66
C GLY A 507 -47.54 8.92 16.39
N ALA A 508 -46.63 7.95 16.49
CA ALA A 508 -46.10 7.23 15.36
C ALA A 508 -47.13 6.20 14.84
N VAL A 509 -47.20 6.08 13.49
CA VAL A 509 -47.96 5.02 12.84
C VAL A 509 -46.98 4.27 11.96
N LEU A 510 -46.67 3.01 12.31
CA LEU A 510 -45.78 2.15 11.55
C LEU A 510 -46.61 1.06 10.88
N ILE A 511 -46.52 0.98 9.55
CA ILE A 511 -47.19 -0.05 8.75
C ILE A 511 -46.13 -0.99 8.22
N HIS A 512 -46.08 -2.21 8.76
CA HIS A 512 -45.27 -3.28 8.22
C HIS A 512 -45.98 -3.87 7.02
N THR A 513 -45.31 -3.81 5.87
CA THR A 513 -45.85 -4.27 4.60
C THR A 513 -45.26 -5.64 4.26
N GLU A 514 -46.09 -6.63 4.01
CA GLU A 514 -45.64 -8.00 3.72
C GLU A 514 -46.43 -8.62 2.55
N PRO A 515 -45.80 -9.55 1.80
CA PRO A 515 -46.53 -10.31 0.79
C PRO A 515 -47.48 -11.34 1.45
N PRO A 516 -48.49 -11.85 0.75
CA PRO A 516 -49.32 -12.94 1.27
C PRO A 516 -48.44 -14.14 1.64
N GLU A 517 -48.71 -14.78 2.79
CA GLU A 517 -48.06 -16.04 3.10
C GLU A 517 -48.29 -17.03 1.95
N GLU A 518 -47.22 -17.54 1.36
CA GLU A 518 -47.31 -18.68 0.44
C GLU A 518 -47.88 -19.84 1.25
N SER A 519 -49.15 -20.14 1.02
CA SER A 519 -49.76 -21.33 1.55
C SER A 519 -48.90 -22.53 1.12
N GLY A 520 -48.13 -23.09 2.09
CA GLY A 520 -47.14 -24.13 1.88
C GLY A 520 -47.73 -25.27 1.06
N ALA A 521 -47.07 -25.54 -0.09
CA ALA A 521 -47.28 -26.70 -0.90
C ALA A 521 -46.56 -27.91 -0.30
#